data_108ed140faa1dba22c505e02e40d47c3
#
_entry.id   108ed140faa1dba22c505e02e40d47c3
#
_cell.length_a   1.000
_cell.length_b   1.000
_cell.length_c   1.000
_cell.angle_alpha   90.00
_cell.angle_beta   90.00
_cell.angle_gamma   90.00
#
_symmetry.space_group_name_H-M   'P 1'
#
loop_
_entity.id
_entity.type
_entity.pdbx_description
1 polymer ?
#
loop_
_entity_poly.entity_id
_entity_poly.type
_entity_poly.pdbx_seq_one_letter_code
_entity_poly.pdbx_strand_id
1 'polypeptide(L)'
;MPFPLRYFIRLIFTALFFLLTLTACSNATTNPTIRFREVEPASAVAYSPNDTRPLRVAVAAVISPKGNVESYGDLLKYIQNKLNRPVELVQRQTYAEVNDLIKNGYVDVGFVCTSAYVIGQRDFGMELLVAPEVTGATVYYSLLIVPADSPARAMSDLRGKVFAFTDPMSLTGRVYPTALVKNFEATPETFFARVFFTYSHDNAIRAVANKIADGASVDSLVYDFFVARDPGIAQKTRVIHRSPAFGIPPVVVNPKLSPQTKETLRELFLKMYYDPSALPILKTLMIDRFVQAPDGIYDSARALELEINTAP
;
A
#
# COMPACT_ATOMS: atom_id res chain seq x y z
N MET A 1 -28.16 69.22 44.00
CA MET A 1 -27.17 68.29 44.56
C MET A 1 -26.19 67.89 43.45
N PRO A 2 -24.95 68.25 43.53
CA PRO A 2 -23.99 67.88 42.46
C PRO A 2 -23.57 66.42 42.62
N PHE A 3 -23.66 65.68 41.58
CA PHE A 3 -23.12 64.29 41.50
C PHE A 3 -21.59 64.33 41.71
N PRO A 4 -21.03 63.45 42.51
CA PRO A 4 -19.59 63.50 42.81
C PRO A 4 -18.78 63.07 41.58
N LEU A 5 -17.85 63.90 41.19
CA LEU A 5 -16.90 63.82 40.08
C LEU A 5 -16.19 62.44 40.01
N ARG A 6 -16.10 61.72 41.12
CA ARG A 6 -15.54 60.37 41.22
C ARG A 6 -16.32 59.28 40.47
N TYR A 7 -17.64 59.44 40.26
CA TYR A 7 -18.45 58.50 39.50
C TYR A 7 -18.26 58.68 38.00
N PHE A 8 -18.07 59.95 37.57
CA PHE A 8 -17.84 60.27 36.16
C PHE A 8 -16.50 59.74 35.65
N ILE A 9 -15.43 59.84 36.48
CA ILE A 9 -14.11 59.31 36.17
C ILE A 9 -14.11 57.76 36.11
N ARG A 10 -14.83 57.09 36.98
CA ARG A 10 -14.95 55.61 36.95
C ARG A 10 -15.72 55.14 35.72
N LEU A 11 -16.76 55.83 35.28
CA LEU A 11 -17.49 55.47 34.07
C LEU A 11 -16.66 55.65 32.79
N ILE A 12 -15.81 56.69 32.72
CA ILE A 12 -14.91 56.94 31.59
C ILE A 12 -13.81 55.86 31.56
N PHE A 13 -13.25 55.45 32.68
CA PHE A 13 -12.23 54.39 32.72
C PHE A 13 -12.80 53.02 32.40
N THR A 14 -14.01 52.70 32.82
CA THR A 14 -14.69 51.42 32.42
C THR A 14 -15.10 51.43 30.95
N ALA A 15 -15.54 52.52 30.38
CA ALA A 15 -15.85 52.61 28.96
C ALA A 15 -14.58 52.55 28.09
N LEU A 16 -13.47 53.16 28.51
CA LEU A 16 -12.19 53.11 27.80
C LEU A 16 -11.57 51.71 27.86
N PHE A 17 -11.74 50.99 28.99
CA PHE A 17 -11.26 49.59 29.12
C PHE A 17 -12.09 48.63 28.22
N PHE A 18 -13.39 48.88 28.03
CA PHE A 18 -14.23 48.08 27.15
C PHE A 18 -13.96 48.37 25.67
N LEU A 19 -13.54 49.60 25.32
CA LEU A 19 -13.17 49.93 23.94
C LEU A 19 -11.82 49.33 23.52
N LEU A 20 -10.87 49.14 24.48
CA LEU A 20 -9.56 48.56 24.22
C LEU A 20 -9.60 47.02 24.06
N THR A 21 -10.67 46.36 24.51
CA THR A 21 -10.83 44.89 24.35
C THR A 21 -11.43 44.49 23.02
N LEU A 22 -12.00 45.42 22.23
CA LEU A 22 -12.60 45.12 20.93
C LEU A 22 -11.65 45.17 19.73
N THR A 23 -10.39 45.59 19.95
CA THR A 23 -9.41 45.65 18.85
C THR A 23 -8.41 44.47 18.83
N ALA A 24 -8.61 43.46 19.69
CA ALA A 24 -7.65 42.34 19.82
C ALA A 24 -8.05 41.06 19.04
N CYS A 25 -9.03 41.10 18.16
CA CYS A 25 -9.44 39.94 17.35
C CYS A 25 -9.57 40.28 15.87
N SER A 26 -8.49 40.67 15.21
CA SER A 26 -8.45 40.64 13.73
C SER A 26 -7.06 40.31 13.18
N ASN A 27 -6.36 39.40 13.82
CA ASN A 27 -5.41 38.60 13.06
C ASN A 27 -6.17 37.38 12.54
N ALA A 28 -6.92 37.57 11.46
CA ALA A 28 -7.30 36.47 10.62
C ALA A 28 -6.00 35.86 10.07
N THR A 29 -5.45 34.87 10.78
CA THR A 29 -4.53 33.93 10.17
C THR A 29 -5.32 33.35 9.01
N THR A 30 -5.01 33.80 7.81
CA THR A 30 -5.43 33.13 6.59
C THR A 30 -4.83 31.74 6.68
N ASN A 31 -5.61 30.78 7.17
CA ASN A 31 -5.25 29.38 7.01
C ASN A 31 -4.95 29.20 5.53
N PRO A 32 -3.76 28.68 5.17
CA PRO A 32 -3.48 28.41 3.77
C PRO A 32 -4.58 27.46 3.27
N THR A 33 -5.44 27.98 2.41
CA THR A 33 -6.42 27.15 1.72
C THR A 33 -5.60 26.25 0.83
N ILE A 34 -5.42 24.97 1.24
CA ILE A 34 -4.87 23.94 0.38
C ILE A 34 -5.90 23.76 -0.72
N ARG A 35 -5.73 24.46 -1.83
CA ARG A 35 -6.47 24.15 -3.04
C ARG A 35 -5.89 22.83 -3.53
N PHE A 36 -6.63 21.75 -3.37
CA PHE A 36 -6.42 20.56 -4.19
C PHE A 36 -6.58 21.04 -5.63
N ARG A 37 -5.46 21.19 -6.31
CA ARG A 37 -5.51 21.40 -7.75
C ARG A 37 -6.19 20.16 -8.29
N GLU A 38 -7.35 20.30 -8.89
CA GLU A 38 -7.90 19.24 -9.73
C GLU A 38 -6.80 18.92 -10.73
N VAL A 39 -6.22 17.74 -10.57
CA VAL A 39 -5.21 17.25 -11.52
C VAL A 39 -6.01 16.93 -12.75
N GLU A 40 -5.95 17.81 -13.75
CA GLU A 40 -6.60 17.54 -15.04
C GLU A 40 -6.16 16.14 -15.49
N PRO A 41 -7.11 15.31 -15.98
CA PRO A 41 -6.75 14.00 -16.51
C PRO A 41 -5.67 14.23 -17.54
N ALA A 42 -4.50 13.64 -17.30
CA ALA A 42 -3.41 13.71 -18.26
C ALA A 42 -3.97 13.15 -19.55
N SER A 43 -4.18 14.03 -20.54
CA SER A 43 -4.50 13.61 -21.90
C SER A 43 -3.58 12.46 -22.23
N ALA A 44 -4.11 11.41 -22.86
CA ALA A 44 -3.32 10.24 -23.24
C ALA A 44 -2.17 10.69 -24.15
N VAL A 45 -1.09 11.15 -23.53
CA VAL A 45 0.07 11.71 -24.22
C VAL A 45 0.93 10.53 -24.58
N ALA A 46 1.03 10.27 -25.88
CA ALA A 46 2.02 9.36 -26.40
C ALA A 46 3.40 9.81 -25.87
N TYR A 47 4.06 8.95 -25.11
CA TYR A 47 5.40 9.23 -24.60
C TYR A 47 6.36 9.38 -25.79
N SER A 48 6.94 10.57 -25.92
CA SER A 48 8.04 10.81 -26.84
C SER A 48 9.33 10.25 -26.22
N PRO A 49 10.31 9.78 -27.04
CA PRO A 49 11.64 9.44 -26.56
C PRO A 49 12.34 10.58 -25.80
N ASN A 50 11.91 11.83 -26.03
CA ASN A 50 12.41 13.04 -25.39
C ASN A 50 11.47 13.55 -24.27
N ASP A 51 10.62 12.69 -23.68
CA ASP A 51 9.70 13.09 -22.64
C ASP A 51 10.47 13.43 -21.35
N THR A 52 10.50 14.71 -21.01
CA THR A 52 11.18 15.24 -19.80
C THR A 52 10.30 15.20 -18.55
N ARG A 53 9.03 14.79 -18.69
CA ARG A 53 8.13 14.67 -17.52
C ARG A 53 8.65 13.57 -16.59
N PRO A 54 8.47 13.74 -15.26
CA PRO A 54 8.83 12.68 -14.32
C PRO A 54 8.13 11.35 -14.67
N LEU A 55 8.87 10.25 -14.57
CA LEU A 55 8.27 8.91 -14.56
C LEU A 55 7.58 8.73 -13.20
N ARG A 56 6.28 8.53 -13.18
CA ARG A 56 5.50 8.36 -11.96
C ARG A 56 5.40 6.90 -11.61
N VAL A 57 5.99 6.53 -10.48
CA VAL A 57 6.06 5.16 -9.99
C VAL A 57 5.22 5.04 -8.73
N ALA A 58 4.23 4.18 -8.73
CA ALA A 58 3.49 3.84 -7.54
C ALA A 58 4.07 2.58 -6.87
N VAL A 59 4.16 2.62 -5.55
CA VAL A 59 4.36 1.44 -4.73
C VAL A 59 3.12 1.28 -3.86
N ALA A 60 2.35 0.22 -4.11
CA ALA A 60 1.15 -0.07 -3.32
C ALA A 60 1.52 -0.27 -1.84
N ALA A 61 0.58 0.02 -0.95
CA ALA A 61 0.80 -0.08 0.50
C ALA A 61 0.84 -1.54 1.00
N VAL A 62 1.60 -2.39 0.30
CA VAL A 62 1.94 -3.75 0.77
C VAL A 62 2.72 -3.64 2.08
N ILE A 63 3.65 -2.69 2.14
CA ILE A 63 4.29 -2.19 3.35
C ILE A 63 3.76 -0.77 3.60
N SER A 64 3.79 -0.32 4.86
CA SER A 64 3.36 1.04 5.22
C SER A 64 4.11 2.13 4.41
N PRO A 65 3.54 3.32 4.21
CA PRO A 65 4.15 4.37 3.38
C PRO A 65 5.58 4.72 3.78
N LYS A 66 5.87 4.74 5.09
CA LYS A 66 7.23 4.94 5.61
C LYS A 66 8.16 3.81 5.17
N GLY A 67 7.72 2.55 5.31
CA GLY A 67 8.47 1.38 4.89
C GLY A 67 8.74 1.37 3.38
N ASN A 68 7.78 1.83 2.57
CA ASN A 68 7.96 1.95 1.12
C ASN A 68 9.07 2.96 0.77
N VAL A 69 9.08 4.14 1.37
CA VAL A 69 10.14 5.15 1.13
C VAL A 69 11.51 4.60 1.51
N GLU A 70 11.62 3.96 2.68
CA GLU A 70 12.88 3.39 3.17
C GLU A 70 13.37 2.23 2.30
N SER A 71 12.46 1.39 1.76
CA SER A 71 12.82 0.20 1.01
C SER A 71 13.05 0.47 -0.48
N TYR A 72 12.23 1.31 -1.11
CA TYR A 72 12.24 1.53 -2.56
C TYR A 72 13.03 2.78 -3.00
N GLY A 73 13.44 3.65 -2.06
CA GLY A 73 14.11 4.91 -2.40
C GLY A 73 15.32 4.75 -3.30
N ASP A 74 16.18 3.76 -3.04
CA ASP A 74 17.39 3.52 -3.84
C ASP A 74 17.06 2.90 -5.21
N LEU A 75 16.01 2.06 -5.29
CA LEU A 75 15.50 1.55 -6.57
C LEU A 75 15.00 2.70 -7.47
N LEU A 76 14.25 3.64 -6.91
CA LEU A 76 13.74 4.79 -7.67
C LEU A 76 14.87 5.70 -8.16
N LYS A 77 15.90 5.93 -7.34
CA LYS A 77 17.11 6.65 -7.75
C LYS A 77 17.87 5.92 -8.86
N TYR A 78 17.98 4.59 -8.75
CA TYR A 78 18.59 3.77 -9.79
C TYR A 78 17.85 3.92 -11.12
N ILE A 79 16.51 3.79 -11.11
CA ILE A 79 15.67 3.97 -12.31
C ILE A 79 15.88 5.37 -12.89
N GLN A 80 15.85 6.43 -12.06
CA GLN A 80 16.09 7.80 -12.48
C GLN A 80 17.44 7.97 -13.18
N ASN A 81 18.51 7.43 -12.61
CA ASN A 81 19.85 7.55 -13.17
C ASN A 81 19.99 6.78 -14.48
N LYS A 82 19.43 5.58 -14.57
CA LYS A 82 19.50 4.75 -15.79
C LYS A 82 18.69 5.31 -16.94
N LEU A 83 17.56 5.93 -16.66
CA LEU A 83 16.71 6.55 -17.68
C LEU A 83 17.12 8.01 -17.98
N ASN A 84 18.03 8.59 -17.21
CA ASN A 84 18.34 10.03 -17.22
C ASN A 84 17.05 10.88 -17.22
N ARG A 85 16.10 10.51 -16.37
CA ARG A 85 14.75 11.08 -16.30
C ARG A 85 14.30 11.15 -14.83
N PRO A 86 13.70 12.26 -14.36
CA PRO A 86 13.18 12.35 -13.02
C PRO A 86 12.18 11.23 -12.73
N VAL A 87 12.22 10.68 -11.51
CA VAL A 87 11.27 9.68 -11.01
C VAL A 87 10.53 10.24 -9.81
N GLU A 88 9.22 10.16 -9.83
CA GLU A 88 8.34 10.60 -8.75
C GLU A 88 7.64 9.39 -8.11
N LEU A 89 7.79 9.25 -6.78
CA LEU A 89 7.09 8.25 -6.00
C LEU A 89 5.66 8.71 -5.71
N VAL A 90 4.69 7.91 -6.13
CA VAL A 90 3.27 8.12 -5.82
C VAL A 90 2.82 7.07 -4.82
N GLN A 91 2.25 7.51 -3.70
CA GLN A 91 1.73 6.61 -2.67
C GLN A 91 0.26 6.88 -2.41
N ARG A 92 -0.50 5.82 -2.14
CA ARG A 92 -1.90 5.87 -1.71
C ARG A 92 -2.11 4.88 -0.58
N GLN A 93 -3.20 5.06 0.13
CA GLN A 93 -3.53 4.21 1.27
C GLN A 93 -4.03 2.84 0.83
N THR A 94 -4.79 2.77 -0.26
CA THR A 94 -5.42 1.54 -0.73
C THR A 94 -4.90 1.11 -2.10
N TYR A 95 -4.99 -0.20 -2.39
CA TYR A 95 -4.63 -0.76 -3.70
C TYR A 95 -5.59 -0.29 -4.79
N ALA A 96 -6.86 -0.09 -4.44
CA ALA A 96 -7.87 0.46 -5.37
C ALA A 96 -7.48 1.84 -5.88
N GLU A 97 -7.04 2.75 -4.99
CA GLU A 97 -6.57 4.07 -5.38
C GLU A 97 -5.36 4.01 -6.31
N VAL A 98 -4.42 3.07 -6.07
CA VAL A 98 -3.28 2.86 -6.98
C VAL A 98 -3.75 2.38 -8.36
N ASN A 99 -4.69 1.42 -8.41
CA ASN A 99 -5.27 0.96 -9.66
C ASN A 99 -5.97 2.09 -10.41
N ASP A 100 -6.72 2.94 -9.73
CA ASP A 100 -7.38 4.11 -10.33
C ASP A 100 -6.36 5.11 -10.91
N LEU A 101 -5.24 5.34 -10.23
CA LEU A 101 -4.18 6.20 -10.75
C LEU A 101 -3.52 5.62 -12.01
N ILE A 102 -3.27 4.30 -12.05
CA ILE A 102 -2.74 3.62 -13.23
C ILE A 102 -3.76 3.70 -14.38
N LYS A 103 -5.03 3.35 -14.14
CA LYS A 103 -6.13 3.41 -15.10
C LYS A 103 -6.24 4.79 -15.77
N ASN A 104 -6.17 5.84 -14.96
CA ASN A 104 -6.35 7.21 -15.41
C ASN A 104 -5.08 7.87 -15.95
N GLY A 105 -3.94 7.15 -15.97
CA GLY A 105 -2.68 7.66 -16.51
C GLY A 105 -1.94 8.63 -15.58
N TYR A 106 -2.27 8.63 -14.28
CA TYR A 106 -1.53 9.40 -13.27
C TYR A 106 -0.31 8.65 -12.72
N VAL A 107 -0.19 7.37 -13.00
CA VAL A 107 0.93 6.49 -12.68
C VAL A 107 1.33 5.73 -13.93
N ASP A 108 2.61 5.65 -14.17
CA ASP A 108 3.23 5.03 -15.34
C ASP A 108 3.64 3.58 -15.05
N VAL A 109 4.23 3.36 -13.87
CA VAL A 109 4.71 2.05 -13.39
C VAL A 109 4.17 1.80 -12.00
N GLY A 110 3.69 0.60 -11.73
CA GLY A 110 3.19 0.20 -10.42
C GLY A 110 3.87 -1.07 -9.89
N PHE A 111 4.28 -1.05 -8.62
CA PHE A 111 4.54 -2.25 -7.83
C PHE A 111 3.24 -2.56 -7.10
N VAL A 112 2.51 -3.59 -7.53
CA VAL A 112 1.13 -3.83 -7.07
C VAL A 112 0.97 -5.23 -6.48
N CYS A 113 -0.05 -5.41 -5.63
CA CYS A 113 -0.44 -6.72 -5.14
C CYS A 113 -0.99 -7.60 -6.28
N THR A 114 -0.89 -8.91 -6.15
CA THR A 114 -1.35 -9.88 -7.14
C THR A 114 -2.84 -9.73 -7.49
N SER A 115 -3.75 -9.61 -6.51
CA SER A 115 -5.17 -9.36 -6.80
C SER A 115 -5.41 -8.00 -7.46
N ALA A 116 -4.68 -6.96 -7.05
CA ALA A 116 -4.77 -5.64 -7.68
C ALA A 116 -4.39 -5.71 -9.17
N TYR A 117 -3.36 -6.50 -9.51
CA TYR A 117 -2.99 -6.78 -10.90
C TYR A 117 -4.11 -7.53 -11.64
N VAL A 118 -4.60 -8.64 -11.09
CA VAL A 118 -5.67 -9.46 -11.71
C VAL A 118 -6.91 -8.61 -11.99
N ILE A 119 -7.34 -7.82 -11.03
CA ILE A 119 -8.48 -6.91 -11.17
C ILE A 119 -8.18 -5.81 -12.20
N GLY A 120 -7.01 -5.18 -12.11
CA GLY A 120 -6.63 -4.12 -13.05
C GLY A 120 -6.47 -4.61 -14.49
N GLN A 121 -5.95 -5.83 -14.70
CA GLN A 121 -5.88 -6.46 -16.01
C GLN A 121 -7.29 -6.68 -16.59
N ARG A 122 -8.23 -7.23 -15.80
CA ARG A 122 -9.61 -7.46 -16.21
C ARG A 122 -10.36 -6.16 -16.53
N ASP A 123 -10.21 -5.15 -15.66
CA ASP A 123 -11.08 -3.97 -15.68
C ASP A 123 -10.62 -2.88 -16.66
N PHE A 124 -9.32 -2.77 -16.92
CA PHE A 124 -8.77 -1.71 -17.79
C PHE A 124 -7.50 -2.10 -18.58
N GLY A 125 -7.15 -3.38 -18.59
CA GLY A 125 -6.02 -3.87 -19.39
C GLY A 125 -4.65 -3.51 -18.81
N MET A 126 -4.52 -3.44 -17.46
CA MET A 126 -3.20 -3.27 -16.81
C MET A 126 -2.22 -4.32 -17.34
N GLU A 127 -1.01 -3.90 -17.71
CA GLU A 127 -0.04 -4.81 -18.33
C GLU A 127 1.05 -5.24 -17.36
N LEU A 128 1.33 -6.54 -17.35
CA LEU A 128 2.48 -7.12 -16.67
C LEU A 128 3.77 -6.65 -17.35
N LEU A 129 4.67 -6.04 -16.59
CA LEU A 129 5.98 -5.66 -17.09
C LEU A 129 7.03 -6.73 -16.80
N VAL A 130 7.25 -6.99 -15.50
CA VAL A 130 8.16 -8.02 -14.97
C VAL A 130 7.64 -8.52 -13.63
N ALA A 131 8.14 -9.66 -13.17
CA ALA A 131 7.92 -10.16 -11.81
C ALA A 131 9.25 -10.27 -11.07
N PRO A 132 9.31 -10.02 -9.75
CA PRO A 132 10.48 -10.35 -8.97
C PRO A 132 10.62 -11.88 -8.84
N GLU A 133 11.86 -12.35 -8.78
CA GLU A 133 12.21 -13.71 -8.36
C GLU A 133 12.81 -13.62 -6.95
N VAL A 134 12.31 -14.43 -6.04
CA VAL A 134 12.75 -14.47 -4.64
C VAL A 134 13.03 -15.91 -4.27
N THR A 135 14.23 -16.20 -3.79
CA THR A 135 14.71 -17.56 -3.51
C THR A 135 14.51 -18.53 -4.68
N GLY A 136 14.78 -18.04 -5.91
CA GLY A 136 14.67 -18.82 -7.14
C GLY A 136 13.25 -19.08 -7.62
N ALA A 137 12.22 -18.41 -7.07
CA ALA A 137 10.82 -18.64 -7.43
C ALA A 137 10.05 -17.33 -7.66
N THR A 138 9.01 -17.41 -8.49
CA THR A 138 8.08 -16.30 -8.79
C THR A 138 6.72 -16.54 -8.12
N VAL A 139 6.75 -17.08 -6.90
CA VAL A 139 5.54 -17.37 -6.12
C VAL A 139 5.68 -16.86 -4.70
N TYR A 140 4.54 -16.64 -4.06
CA TYR A 140 4.45 -16.28 -2.65
C TYR A 140 3.22 -16.93 -2.00
N TYR A 141 3.01 -16.71 -0.73
CA TYR A 141 1.99 -17.41 0.06
C TYR A 141 1.25 -16.46 0.98
N SER A 142 0.04 -16.84 1.33
CA SER A 142 -0.69 -16.25 2.44
C SER A 142 -0.33 -17.01 3.72
N LEU A 143 0.16 -16.31 4.73
CA LEU A 143 0.47 -16.85 6.04
C LEU A 143 -0.60 -16.41 7.04
N LEU A 144 -1.31 -17.38 7.64
CA LEU A 144 -2.18 -17.11 8.78
C LEU A 144 -1.33 -17.08 10.04
N ILE A 145 -1.26 -15.93 10.69
CA ILE A 145 -0.45 -15.68 11.88
C ILE A 145 -1.30 -15.38 13.09
N VAL A 146 -0.81 -15.79 14.26
CA VAL A 146 -1.40 -15.53 15.58
C VAL A 146 -0.33 -15.09 16.57
N PRO A 147 -0.66 -14.50 17.74
CA PRO A 147 0.31 -14.29 18.81
C PRO A 147 1.03 -15.61 19.18
N ALA A 148 2.33 -15.54 19.51
CA ALA A 148 3.14 -16.73 19.75
C ALA A 148 2.59 -17.64 20.85
N ASP A 149 1.96 -17.06 21.88
CA ASP A 149 1.34 -17.74 23.01
C ASP A 149 -0.15 -18.11 22.79
N SER A 150 -0.70 -17.81 21.61
CA SER A 150 -2.08 -18.17 21.26
C SER A 150 -2.24 -19.71 21.20
N PRO A 151 -3.33 -20.29 21.75
CA PRO A 151 -3.63 -21.71 21.59
C PRO A 151 -4.11 -22.09 20.18
N ALA A 152 -4.50 -21.11 19.34
CA ALA A 152 -5.08 -21.34 18.02
C ALA A 152 -4.11 -22.08 17.09
N ARG A 153 -4.59 -23.09 16.36
CA ARG A 153 -3.82 -23.94 15.46
C ARG A 153 -4.34 -23.94 14.02
N ALA A 154 -5.58 -23.46 13.81
CA ALA A 154 -6.25 -23.42 12.52
C ALA A 154 -7.18 -22.20 12.45
N MET A 155 -7.73 -21.92 11.25
CA MET A 155 -8.73 -20.87 11.05
C MET A 155 -9.96 -21.08 11.92
N SER A 156 -10.41 -22.33 12.14
CA SER A 156 -11.55 -22.66 13.00
C SER A 156 -11.42 -22.09 14.43
N ASP A 157 -10.20 -22.06 14.98
CA ASP A 157 -9.94 -21.60 16.35
C ASP A 157 -10.03 -20.07 16.49
N LEU A 158 -10.08 -19.37 15.36
CA LEU A 158 -10.26 -17.92 15.28
C LEU A 158 -11.74 -17.49 15.20
N ARG A 159 -12.70 -18.44 15.21
CA ARG A 159 -14.12 -18.10 15.27
C ARG A 159 -14.43 -17.30 16.52
N GLY A 160 -15.14 -16.17 16.37
CA GLY A 160 -15.47 -15.28 17.48
C GLY A 160 -14.28 -14.48 18.04
N LYS A 161 -13.16 -14.42 17.31
CA LYS A 161 -11.95 -13.65 17.68
C LYS A 161 -11.87 -12.35 16.91
N VAL A 162 -10.88 -11.51 17.24
CA VAL A 162 -10.57 -10.27 16.51
C VAL A 162 -9.58 -10.58 15.40
N PHE A 163 -9.94 -10.25 14.15
CA PHE A 163 -9.09 -10.52 12.98
C PHE A 163 -8.71 -9.24 12.25
N ALA A 164 -7.43 -9.11 11.94
CA ALA A 164 -6.89 -8.01 11.16
C ALA A 164 -6.74 -8.40 9.69
N PHE A 165 -7.45 -7.71 8.81
CA PHE A 165 -7.21 -7.72 7.37
C PHE A 165 -6.18 -6.66 6.98
N THR A 166 -5.56 -6.81 5.82
CA THR A 166 -4.61 -5.80 5.31
C THR A 166 -5.32 -4.76 4.45
N ASP A 167 -5.52 -5.02 3.18
CA ASP A 167 -6.24 -4.15 2.24
C ASP A 167 -7.43 -4.92 1.65
N PRO A 168 -8.58 -4.28 1.35
CA PRO A 168 -9.73 -4.95 0.74
C PRO A 168 -9.43 -5.73 -0.55
N MET A 169 -8.43 -5.29 -1.33
CA MET A 169 -7.98 -5.97 -2.55
C MET A 169 -6.75 -6.86 -2.35
N SER A 170 -6.30 -7.11 -1.12
CA SER A 170 -5.13 -7.96 -0.89
C SER A 170 -5.46 -9.44 -1.08
N LEU A 171 -4.74 -10.13 -1.99
CA LEU A 171 -4.90 -11.57 -2.19
C LEU A 171 -4.65 -12.35 -0.90
N THR A 172 -3.51 -12.11 -0.26
CA THR A 172 -3.06 -12.86 0.91
C THR A 172 -3.65 -12.35 2.22
N GLY A 173 -4.00 -11.05 2.27
CA GLY A 173 -4.47 -10.41 3.50
C GLY A 173 -5.98 -10.22 3.59
N ARG A 174 -6.76 -10.54 2.52
CA ARG A 174 -8.23 -10.43 2.50
C ARG A 174 -8.89 -11.55 1.72
N VAL A 175 -8.51 -11.76 0.46
CA VAL A 175 -9.18 -12.71 -0.45
C VAL A 175 -9.04 -14.13 0.06
N TYR A 176 -7.81 -14.57 0.28
CA TYR A 176 -7.53 -15.94 0.75
C TYR A 176 -8.14 -16.27 2.14
N PRO A 177 -7.95 -15.45 3.19
CA PRO A 177 -8.60 -15.75 4.46
C PRO A 177 -10.13 -15.69 4.38
N THR A 178 -10.72 -14.91 3.46
CA THR A 178 -12.17 -14.95 3.19
C THR A 178 -12.58 -16.29 2.62
N ALA A 179 -11.84 -16.85 1.65
CA ALA A 179 -12.10 -18.18 1.11
C ALA A 179 -11.98 -19.27 2.20
N LEU A 180 -10.99 -19.16 3.10
CA LEU A 180 -10.90 -20.07 4.26
C LEU A 180 -12.15 -20.01 5.16
N VAL A 181 -12.67 -18.81 5.41
CA VAL A 181 -13.89 -18.63 6.23
C VAL A 181 -15.13 -19.17 5.52
N LYS A 182 -15.20 -19.03 4.17
CA LYS A 182 -16.32 -19.57 3.35
C LYS A 182 -16.47 -21.08 3.51
N ASN A 183 -15.39 -21.82 3.74
CA ASN A 183 -15.44 -23.26 4.02
C ASN A 183 -16.20 -23.61 5.31
N PHE A 184 -16.51 -22.65 6.16
CA PHE A 184 -17.33 -22.79 7.35
C PHE A 184 -18.76 -22.25 7.18
N GLU A 185 -19.21 -22.07 5.93
CA GLU A 185 -20.51 -21.50 5.57
C GLU A 185 -20.75 -20.14 6.25
N ALA A 186 -19.71 -19.31 6.33
CA ALA A 186 -19.74 -18.03 7.01
C ALA A 186 -19.08 -16.93 6.17
N THR A 187 -19.42 -15.68 6.48
CA THR A 187 -18.67 -14.51 6.03
C THR A 187 -17.68 -14.07 7.12
N PRO A 188 -16.65 -13.30 6.80
CA PRO A 188 -15.76 -12.78 7.83
C PRO A 188 -16.50 -12.05 8.97
N GLU A 189 -17.55 -11.31 8.62
CA GLU A 189 -18.35 -10.52 9.58
C GLU A 189 -19.18 -11.40 10.52
N THR A 190 -19.55 -12.62 10.09
CA THR A 190 -20.29 -13.59 10.93
C THR A 190 -19.38 -14.60 11.61
N PHE A 191 -18.16 -14.80 11.06
CA PHE A 191 -17.19 -15.75 11.60
C PHE A 191 -16.38 -15.16 12.76
N PHE A 192 -15.87 -13.93 12.58
CA PHE A 192 -15.08 -13.22 13.58
C PHE A 192 -15.98 -12.37 14.47
N ALA A 193 -15.56 -12.12 15.72
CA ALA A 193 -16.26 -11.17 16.59
C ALA A 193 -16.09 -9.72 16.10
N ARG A 194 -14.93 -9.43 15.52
CA ARG A 194 -14.62 -8.13 14.95
C ARG A 194 -13.55 -8.28 13.87
N VAL A 195 -13.71 -7.54 12.77
CA VAL A 195 -12.71 -7.37 11.73
C VAL A 195 -12.34 -5.90 11.59
N PHE A 196 -11.10 -5.62 11.19
CA PHE A 196 -10.65 -4.29 10.82
C PHE A 196 -9.54 -4.36 9.78
N PHE A 197 -9.37 -3.28 9.01
CA PHE A 197 -8.32 -3.16 8.01
C PHE A 197 -7.14 -2.37 8.55
N THR A 198 -5.93 -2.86 8.31
CA THR A 198 -4.67 -2.22 8.70
C THR A 198 -4.02 -1.45 7.56
N TYR A 199 -4.50 -1.66 6.33
CA TYR A 199 -4.04 -1.08 5.07
C TYR A 199 -2.56 -1.33 4.74
N SER A 200 -1.92 -2.28 5.43
CA SER A 200 -0.59 -2.80 5.08
C SER A 200 -0.29 -4.08 5.86
N HIS A 201 0.59 -4.93 5.30
CA HIS A 201 0.92 -6.21 5.94
C HIS A 201 1.77 -6.03 7.20
N ASP A 202 2.70 -5.07 7.23
CA ASP A 202 3.51 -4.79 8.43
C ASP A 202 2.64 -4.31 9.60
N ASN A 203 1.61 -3.49 9.36
CA ASN A 203 0.68 -3.09 10.40
C ASN A 203 -0.15 -4.29 10.91
N ALA A 204 -0.57 -5.22 10.03
CA ALA A 204 -1.27 -6.44 10.44
C ALA A 204 -0.36 -7.34 11.29
N ILE A 205 0.90 -7.53 10.89
CA ILE A 205 1.90 -8.27 11.66
C ILE A 205 2.08 -7.64 13.06
N ARG A 206 2.23 -6.30 13.13
CA ARG A 206 2.34 -5.57 14.40
C ARG A 206 1.09 -5.68 15.25
N ALA A 207 -0.10 -5.66 14.65
CA ALA A 207 -1.36 -5.83 15.37
C ALA A 207 -1.43 -7.19 16.07
N VAL A 208 -0.99 -8.26 15.41
CA VAL A 208 -0.89 -9.59 16.02
C VAL A 208 0.23 -9.65 17.07
N ALA A 209 1.42 -9.16 16.75
CA ALA A 209 2.57 -9.16 17.68
C ALA A 209 2.30 -8.40 18.98
N ASN A 210 1.43 -7.38 18.94
CA ASN A 210 1.01 -6.56 20.09
C ASN A 210 -0.34 -7.00 20.66
N LYS A 211 -0.91 -8.13 20.22
CA LYS A 211 -2.19 -8.70 20.69
C LYS A 211 -3.39 -7.75 20.51
N ILE A 212 -3.35 -6.85 19.54
CA ILE A 212 -4.48 -6.01 19.12
C ILE A 212 -5.46 -6.84 18.29
N ALA A 213 -4.92 -7.84 17.54
CA ALA A 213 -5.69 -8.86 16.84
C ALA A 213 -5.27 -10.25 17.33
N ASP A 214 -6.23 -11.17 17.39
CA ASP A 214 -6.01 -12.59 17.70
C ASP A 214 -5.42 -13.35 16.50
N GLY A 215 -5.61 -12.82 15.28
CA GLY A 215 -5.04 -13.37 14.07
C GLY A 215 -5.06 -12.38 12.90
N ALA A 216 -4.22 -12.64 11.93
CA ALA A 216 -4.18 -11.95 10.63
C ALA A 216 -3.71 -12.91 9.55
N SER A 217 -4.05 -12.59 8.31
CA SER A 217 -3.43 -13.25 7.16
C SER A 217 -2.55 -12.25 6.42
N VAL A 218 -1.30 -12.64 6.14
CA VAL A 218 -0.28 -11.72 5.62
C VAL A 218 0.51 -12.33 4.47
N ASP A 219 1.14 -11.49 3.69
CA ASP A 219 2.08 -11.81 2.63
C ASP A 219 3.36 -12.44 3.22
N SER A 220 3.75 -13.61 2.71
CA SER A 220 4.94 -14.34 3.18
C SER A 220 6.23 -13.54 2.96
N LEU A 221 6.34 -12.82 1.84
CA LEU A 221 7.53 -12.01 1.54
C LEU A 221 7.67 -10.85 2.52
N VAL A 222 6.55 -10.22 2.88
CA VAL A 222 6.55 -9.14 3.88
C VAL A 222 6.86 -9.70 5.26
N TYR A 223 6.27 -10.85 5.62
CA TYR A 223 6.57 -11.48 6.89
C TYR A 223 8.06 -11.82 7.04
N ASP A 224 8.64 -12.48 6.03
CA ASP A 224 10.05 -12.85 6.00
C ASP A 224 10.96 -11.62 6.03
N PHE A 225 10.60 -10.55 5.28
CA PHE A 225 11.30 -9.27 5.27
C PHE A 225 11.34 -8.61 6.66
N PHE A 226 10.24 -8.66 7.41
CA PHE A 226 10.16 -8.08 8.74
C PHE A 226 10.89 -8.94 9.78
N VAL A 227 10.75 -10.25 9.73
CA VAL A 227 11.46 -11.17 10.62
C VAL A 227 12.99 -11.06 10.45
N ALA A 228 13.46 -10.87 9.21
CA ALA A 228 14.89 -10.68 8.94
C ALA A 228 15.45 -9.38 9.54
N ARG A 229 14.61 -8.33 9.67
CA ARG A 229 15.02 -7.03 10.22
C ARG A 229 14.74 -6.86 11.71
N ASP A 230 13.70 -7.52 12.19
CA ASP A 230 13.29 -7.53 13.61
C ASP A 230 12.95 -8.97 14.04
N PRO A 231 13.96 -9.73 14.51
CA PRO A 231 13.74 -11.10 15.02
C PRO A 231 12.72 -11.17 16.17
N GLY A 232 12.44 -10.04 16.86
CA GLY A 232 11.41 -9.97 17.90
C GLY A 232 10.00 -10.22 17.35
N ILE A 233 9.76 -10.01 16.07
CA ILE A 233 8.49 -10.35 15.39
C ILE A 233 8.26 -11.87 15.41
N ALA A 234 9.29 -12.67 15.06
CA ALA A 234 9.22 -14.13 15.08
C ALA A 234 9.00 -14.69 16.49
N GLN A 235 9.47 -13.98 17.54
CA GLN A 235 9.24 -14.37 18.92
C GLN A 235 7.80 -14.04 19.40
N LYS A 236 7.15 -13.07 18.80
CA LYS A 236 5.83 -12.57 19.20
C LYS A 236 4.69 -13.12 18.34
N THR A 237 5.00 -13.73 17.21
CA THR A 237 3.99 -14.24 16.26
C THR A 237 4.31 -15.69 15.88
N ARG A 238 3.29 -16.42 15.47
CA ARG A 238 3.43 -17.80 15.01
C ARG A 238 2.56 -18.02 13.78
N VAL A 239 3.12 -18.65 12.75
CA VAL A 239 2.38 -19.10 11.56
C VAL A 239 1.65 -20.39 11.90
N ILE A 240 0.33 -20.43 11.65
CA ILE A 240 -0.52 -21.60 11.89
C ILE A 240 -1.07 -22.22 10.60
N HIS A 241 -0.96 -21.49 9.49
CA HIS A 241 -1.36 -22.01 8.18
C HIS A 241 -0.61 -21.27 7.07
N ARG A 242 -0.30 -21.99 6.00
CA ARG A 242 0.30 -21.48 4.76
C ARG A 242 -0.58 -21.90 3.58
N SER A 243 -0.91 -20.96 2.72
CA SER A 243 -1.72 -21.23 1.51
C SER A 243 -0.98 -22.09 0.49
N PRO A 244 -1.65 -22.60 -0.54
CA PRO A 244 -1.03 -22.92 -1.81
C PRO A 244 -0.27 -21.73 -2.38
N ALA A 245 0.62 -21.98 -3.36
CA ALA A 245 1.40 -20.95 -4.02
C ALA A 245 0.53 -20.05 -4.90
N PHE A 246 0.79 -18.76 -4.88
CA PHE A 246 0.24 -17.75 -5.78
C PHE A 246 1.36 -17.07 -6.57
N GLY A 247 1.06 -16.57 -7.75
CA GLY A 247 2.00 -15.72 -8.50
C GLY A 247 2.39 -14.48 -7.72
N ILE A 248 3.69 -14.20 -7.67
CA ILE A 248 4.28 -13.13 -6.87
C ILE A 248 3.76 -11.74 -7.29
N PRO A 249 3.62 -10.75 -6.38
CA PRO A 249 3.25 -9.38 -6.72
C PRO A 249 4.11 -8.79 -7.84
N PRO A 250 3.51 -8.36 -8.96
CA PRO A 250 4.25 -7.93 -10.14
C PRO A 250 4.63 -6.46 -10.15
N VAL A 251 5.54 -6.11 -11.06
CA VAL A 251 5.69 -4.75 -11.60
C VAL A 251 4.82 -4.65 -12.84
N VAL A 252 3.97 -3.63 -12.89
CA VAL A 252 3.00 -3.39 -13.94
C VAL A 252 3.19 -2.02 -14.58
N VAL A 253 2.63 -1.83 -15.76
CA VAL A 253 2.62 -0.54 -16.45
C VAL A 253 1.22 -0.15 -16.89
N ASN A 254 1.05 1.17 -17.05
CA ASN A 254 -0.12 1.72 -17.68
C ASN A 254 -0.22 1.23 -19.14
N PRO A 255 -1.37 0.67 -19.57
CA PRO A 255 -1.54 0.18 -20.93
C PRO A 255 -1.35 1.26 -22.01
N LYS A 256 -1.53 2.54 -21.68
CA LYS A 256 -1.36 3.69 -22.57
C LYS A 256 0.09 4.12 -22.77
N LEU A 257 1.05 3.56 -22.03
CA LEU A 257 2.47 3.82 -22.28
C LEU A 257 2.89 3.35 -23.68
N SER A 258 3.80 4.10 -24.30
CA SER A 258 4.32 3.70 -25.61
C SER A 258 5.03 2.33 -25.54
N PRO A 259 4.94 1.51 -26.58
CA PRO A 259 5.65 0.23 -26.64
C PRO A 259 7.16 0.38 -26.37
N GLN A 260 7.77 1.45 -26.90
CA GLN A 260 9.18 1.74 -26.68
C GLN A 260 9.50 2.00 -25.20
N THR A 261 8.66 2.78 -24.48
CA THR A 261 8.85 3.03 -23.04
C THR A 261 8.70 1.75 -22.22
N LYS A 262 7.69 0.93 -22.54
CA LYS A 262 7.49 -0.37 -21.90
C LYS A 262 8.71 -1.26 -22.06
N GLU A 263 9.26 -1.34 -23.28
CA GLU A 263 10.44 -2.17 -23.54
C GLU A 263 11.68 -1.64 -22.82
N THR A 264 11.92 -0.33 -22.84
CA THR A 264 13.04 0.29 -22.11
C THR A 264 12.96 -0.01 -20.61
N LEU A 265 11.77 0.07 -20.01
CA LEU A 265 11.55 -0.26 -18.61
C LEU A 265 11.75 -1.75 -18.34
N ARG A 266 11.24 -2.63 -19.21
CA ARG A 266 11.41 -4.07 -19.10
C ARG A 266 12.89 -4.45 -19.12
N GLU A 267 13.63 -3.97 -20.11
CA GLU A 267 15.07 -4.21 -20.21
C GLU A 267 15.82 -3.70 -18.99
N LEU A 268 15.46 -2.51 -18.47
CA LEU A 268 16.08 -1.96 -17.29
C LEU A 268 15.95 -2.92 -16.10
N PHE A 269 14.74 -3.40 -15.79
CA PHE A 269 14.52 -4.32 -14.70
C PHE A 269 15.23 -5.66 -14.90
N LEU A 270 15.14 -6.24 -16.10
CA LEU A 270 15.77 -7.53 -16.40
C LEU A 270 17.31 -7.47 -16.33
N LYS A 271 17.91 -6.31 -16.63
CA LYS A 271 19.36 -6.10 -16.59
C LYS A 271 19.91 -5.74 -15.21
N MET A 272 19.05 -5.42 -14.22
CA MET A 272 19.51 -5.05 -12.87
C MET A 272 20.42 -6.11 -12.23
N TYR A 273 20.13 -7.38 -12.44
CA TYR A 273 20.92 -8.49 -11.90
C TYR A 273 22.39 -8.49 -12.39
N TYR A 274 22.64 -7.96 -13.58
CA TYR A 274 23.98 -7.87 -14.19
C TYR A 274 24.69 -6.55 -13.89
N ASP A 275 24.03 -5.61 -13.23
CA ASP A 275 24.60 -4.32 -12.89
C ASP A 275 25.11 -4.30 -11.43
N PRO A 276 26.45 -4.19 -11.23
CA PRO A 276 26.99 -4.14 -9.88
C PRO A 276 26.40 -3.06 -8.99
N SER A 277 25.95 -1.94 -9.56
CA SER A 277 25.32 -0.83 -8.81
C SER A 277 23.91 -1.17 -8.32
N ALA A 278 23.22 -2.13 -8.94
CA ALA A 278 21.88 -2.56 -8.59
C ALA A 278 21.86 -3.72 -7.58
N LEU A 279 22.93 -4.51 -7.45
CA LEU A 279 22.97 -5.68 -6.56
C LEU A 279 22.67 -5.34 -5.08
N PRO A 280 23.21 -4.25 -4.49
CA PRO A 280 22.86 -3.86 -3.12
C PRO A 280 21.36 -3.51 -2.99
N ILE A 281 20.75 -2.92 -4.03
CA ILE A 281 19.34 -2.55 -4.06
C ILE A 281 18.47 -3.80 -4.04
N LEU A 282 18.76 -4.76 -4.93
CA LEU A 282 18.06 -6.05 -4.99
C LEU A 282 18.17 -6.78 -3.66
N LYS A 283 19.36 -6.83 -3.07
CA LYS A 283 19.59 -7.44 -1.74
C LYS A 283 18.75 -6.76 -0.64
N THR A 284 18.66 -5.42 -0.65
CA THR A 284 17.87 -4.66 0.32
C THR A 284 16.38 -5.02 0.21
N LEU A 285 15.89 -5.25 -1.01
CA LEU A 285 14.51 -5.65 -1.29
C LEU A 285 14.27 -7.15 -1.12
N MET A 286 15.32 -7.94 -0.86
CA MET A 286 15.27 -9.41 -0.81
C MET A 286 14.79 -10.02 -2.14
N ILE A 287 15.15 -9.40 -3.26
CA ILE A 287 14.86 -9.85 -4.62
C ILE A 287 16.15 -10.41 -5.23
N ASP A 288 16.09 -11.61 -5.81
CA ASP A 288 17.23 -12.19 -6.52
C ASP A 288 17.44 -11.44 -7.84
N ARG A 289 16.38 -11.27 -8.61
CA ARG A 289 16.34 -10.55 -9.89
C ARG A 289 14.89 -10.29 -10.31
N PHE A 290 14.71 -9.48 -11.33
CA PHE A 290 13.45 -9.39 -12.06
C PHE A 290 13.47 -10.30 -13.28
N VAL A 291 12.33 -10.94 -13.57
CA VAL A 291 12.17 -11.87 -14.69
C VAL A 291 10.93 -11.57 -15.50
N GLN A 292 10.93 -11.98 -16.76
CA GLN A 292 9.73 -12.01 -17.57
C GLN A 292 8.91 -13.26 -17.18
N ALA A 293 7.87 -13.05 -16.43
CA ALA A 293 6.99 -14.13 -15.98
C ALA A 293 5.84 -14.35 -16.97
N PRO A 294 5.44 -15.62 -17.22
CA PRO A 294 4.23 -15.87 -17.98
C PRO A 294 3.00 -15.46 -17.16
N ASP A 295 2.00 -14.88 -17.83
CA ASP A 295 0.78 -14.39 -17.17
C ASP A 295 0.00 -15.53 -16.44
N GLY A 296 0.13 -16.77 -16.88
CA GLY A 296 -0.51 -17.94 -16.26
C GLY A 296 -0.11 -18.21 -14.81
N ILE A 297 0.99 -17.63 -14.28
CA ILE A 297 1.31 -17.74 -12.84
C ILE A 297 0.24 -17.10 -11.95
N TYR A 298 -0.62 -16.24 -12.51
CA TYR A 298 -1.69 -15.54 -11.79
C TYR A 298 -3.05 -16.25 -11.88
N ASP A 299 -3.16 -17.41 -12.56
CA ASP A 299 -4.43 -18.12 -12.77
C ASP A 299 -5.05 -18.61 -11.45
N SER A 300 -4.23 -19.02 -10.48
CA SER A 300 -4.72 -19.39 -9.15
C SER A 300 -5.36 -18.22 -8.40
N ALA A 301 -4.79 -17.02 -8.58
CA ALA A 301 -5.36 -15.80 -8.00
C ALA A 301 -6.66 -15.39 -8.70
N ARG A 302 -6.73 -15.53 -10.04
CA ARG A 302 -7.96 -15.28 -10.81
C ARG A 302 -9.09 -16.21 -10.38
N ALA A 303 -8.79 -17.51 -10.22
CA ALA A 303 -9.75 -18.50 -9.79
C ALA A 303 -10.30 -18.18 -8.39
N LEU A 304 -9.41 -17.79 -7.45
CA LEU A 304 -9.80 -17.44 -6.09
C LEU A 304 -10.65 -16.17 -6.03
N GLU A 305 -10.31 -15.14 -6.83
CA GLU A 305 -11.10 -13.90 -6.94
C GLU A 305 -12.52 -14.19 -7.46
N LEU A 306 -12.65 -15.08 -8.44
CA LEU A 306 -13.96 -15.51 -8.95
C LEU A 306 -14.75 -16.25 -7.87
N GLU A 307 -14.12 -17.17 -7.15
CA GLU A 307 -14.76 -17.97 -6.10
C GLU A 307 -15.37 -17.12 -4.99
N ILE A 308 -14.66 -16.08 -4.53
CA ILE A 308 -15.18 -15.24 -3.44
C ILE A 308 -16.21 -14.22 -3.89
N ASN A 309 -16.20 -13.81 -5.17
CA ASN A 309 -17.11 -12.81 -5.72
C ASN A 309 -18.38 -13.45 -6.34
N THR A 310 -18.40 -14.74 -6.59
CA THR A 310 -19.63 -15.46 -6.90
C THR A 310 -20.36 -15.73 -5.59
N ALA A 311 -21.39 -14.91 -5.33
CA ALA A 311 -22.31 -15.15 -4.23
C ALA A 311 -22.96 -16.54 -4.37
N PRO A 312 -23.23 -17.25 -3.27
CA PRO A 312 -24.13 -18.39 -3.31
C PRO A 312 -25.53 -17.95 -3.70
#